data_471600902a45dedb2b4347a651eb4eb7
#
_entry.id   471600902a45dedb2b4347a651eb4eb7
#
_cell.length_a   1.000
_cell.length_b   1.000
_cell.length_c   1.000
_cell.angle_alpha   90.00
_cell.angle_beta   90.00
_cell.angle_gamma   90.00
#
_symmetry.space_group_name_H-M   'P 1'
#
loop_
_entity.id
_entity.type
_entity.pdbx_description
1 polymer ?
#
loop_
_entity_poly.entity_id
_entity_poly.type
_entity_poly.pdbx_seq_one_letter_code
_entity_poly.pdbx_strand_id
1 'polypeptide(L)'
;MNTQTRLNQLMSFQENLKQKISNLPEGELCIYQSPSYQKWICSLPGKQKYLSKKNQPLAEALALKKYYSLLLAEAEEELSLLNFYIKSHEKKNSAVNRSKPLTSSDLLAV
;
A
#
# COMPACT_ATOMS: atom_id res chain seq x y z
N MET A 1 -0.51 10.64 -19.74
CA MET A 1 0.45 9.73 -19.04
C MET A 1 0.11 8.31 -19.44
N ASN A 2 1.10 7.54 -19.88
CA ASN A 2 0.83 6.16 -20.23
C ASN A 2 0.93 5.25 -19.00
N THR A 3 0.44 4.03 -19.15
CA THR A 3 0.36 3.06 -18.05
C THR A 3 1.75 2.70 -17.52
N GLN A 4 2.74 2.56 -18.38
CA GLN A 4 4.10 2.22 -17.97
C GLN A 4 4.73 3.32 -17.13
N THR A 5 4.52 4.58 -17.50
CA THR A 5 5.01 5.71 -16.71
C THR A 5 4.38 5.72 -15.32
N ARG A 6 3.07 5.48 -15.25
CA ARG A 6 2.37 5.41 -13.97
C ARG A 6 2.90 4.26 -13.12
N LEU A 7 3.13 3.10 -13.73
CA LEU A 7 3.68 1.94 -13.04
C LEU A 7 5.04 2.26 -12.41
N ASN A 8 5.92 2.90 -13.19
CA ASN A 8 7.25 3.26 -12.72
C ASN A 8 7.18 4.27 -11.56
N GLN A 9 6.28 5.23 -11.65
CA GLN A 9 6.08 6.21 -10.58
C GLN A 9 5.61 5.53 -9.29
N LEU A 10 4.66 4.59 -9.41
CA LEU A 10 4.14 3.86 -8.25
C LEU A 10 5.21 2.98 -7.63
N MET A 11 6.04 2.33 -8.43
CA MET A 11 7.14 1.51 -7.92
C MET A 11 8.15 2.34 -7.14
N SER A 12 8.50 3.52 -7.65
CA SER A 12 9.40 4.44 -6.95
C SER A 12 8.76 4.95 -5.66
N PHE A 13 7.49 5.28 -5.69
CA PHE A 13 6.74 5.73 -4.53
C PHE A 13 6.67 4.65 -3.46
N GLN A 14 6.41 3.41 -3.87
CA GLN A 14 6.37 2.25 -2.98
C GLN A 14 7.70 2.07 -2.26
N GLU A 15 8.79 2.09 -3.00
CA GLU A 15 10.13 1.93 -2.43
C GLU A 15 10.45 3.06 -1.45
N ASN A 16 10.13 4.28 -1.81
CA ASN A 16 10.33 5.45 -0.96
C ASN A 16 9.55 5.32 0.35
N LEU A 17 8.29 4.90 0.27
CA LEU A 17 7.46 4.68 1.46
C LEU A 17 8.03 3.57 2.35
N LYS A 18 8.49 2.48 1.77
CA LYS A 18 9.11 1.39 2.55
C LYS A 18 10.33 1.87 3.32
N GLN A 19 11.15 2.69 2.70
CA GLN A 19 12.32 3.27 3.37
C GLN A 19 11.91 4.20 4.51
N LYS A 20 10.93 5.05 4.29
CA LYS A 20 10.43 5.95 5.32
C LYS A 20 9.86 5.19 6.50
N ILE A 21 9.10 4.13 6.23
CA ILE A 21 8.52 3.29 7.29
C ILE A 21 9.63 2.60 8.09
N SER A 22 10.65 2.09 7.43
CA SER A 22 11.74 1.38 8.10
C SER A 22 12.56 2.29 9.02
N ASN A 23 12.55 3.60 8.78
CA ASN A 23 13.25 4.57 9.61
C ASN A 23 12.42 5.04 10.81
N LEU A 24 11.18 4.61 10.90
CA LEU A 24 10.29 4.98 12.00
C LEU A 24 10.32 3.94 13.12
N PRO A 25 9.95 4.33 14.34
CA PRO A 25 9.98 3.41 15.48
C PRO A 25 9.11 2.17 15.25
N GLU A 26 9.49 1.09 15.93
CA GLU A 26 8.70 -0.14 15.92
C GLU A 26 7.41 0.07 16.71
N GLY A 27 6.35 -0.63 16.27
CA GLY A 27 5.07 -0.59 16.94
C GLY A 27 3.97 0.01 16.08
N GLU A 28 2.76 -0.12 16.57
CA GLU A 28 1.57 0.43 15.92
C GLU A 28 0.83 1.33 16.89
N LEU A 29 0.42 2.51 16.43
CA LEU A 29 -0.35 3.43 17.24
C LEU A 29 -1.80 2.98 17.30
N CYS A 30 -2.29 2.77 18.50
CA CYS A 30 -3.70 2.48 18.77
C CYS A 30 -4.25 3.61 19.63
N ILE A 31 -5.40 4.15 19.24
CA ILE A 31 -6.07 5.21 19.97
C ILE A 31 -7.35 4.63 20.55
N TYR A 32 -7.40 4.61 21.88
CA TYR A 32 -8.58 4.19 22.60
C TYR A 32 -9.33 5.44 23.07
N GLN A 33 -10.56 5.58 22.62
CA GLN A 33 -11.36 6.76 22.93
C GLN A 33 -12.58 6.38 23.74
N SER A 34 -12.77 7.06 24.85
CA SER A 34 -13.96 6.98 25.66
C SER A 34 -14.60 8.37 25.73
N PRO A 35 -15.86 8.50 26.20
CA PRO A 35 -16.50 9.81 26.31
C PRO A 35 -15.74 10.81 27.18
N SER A 36 -14.96 10.32 28.16
CA SER A 36 -14.29 11.18 29.13
C SER A 36 -12.79 11.34 28.90
N TYR A 37 -12.15 10.48 28.08
CA TYR A 37 -10.72 10.55 27.86
C TYR A 37 -10.30 9.80 26.62
N GLN A 38 -9.06 10.06 26.19
CA GLN A 38 -8.43 9.41 25.04
C GLN A 38 -7.10 8.82 25.51
N LYS A 39 -6.90 7.53 25.20
CA LYS A 39 -5.64 6.85 25.48
C LYS A 39 -4.91 6.53 24.19
N TRP A 40 -3.63 6.80 24.18
CA TRP A 40 -2.74 6.46 23.08
C TRP A 40 -1.84 5.33 23.52
N ILE A 41 -1.81 4.26 22.74
CA ILE A 41 -1.10 3.04 23.08
C ILE A 41 -0.22 2.64 21.91
N CYS A 42 1.04 2.29 22.21
CA CYS A 42 1.94 1.68 21.25
C CYS A 42 1.82 0.17 21.37
N SER A 43 1.29 -0.48 20.35
CA SER A 43 1.16 -1.94 20.31
C SER A 43 2.43 -2.54 19.74
N LEU A 44 3.05 -3.43 20.50
CA LEU A 44 4.24 -4.16 20.12
C LEU A 44 3.94 -5.66 20.18
N PRO A 45 4.72 -6.52 19.49
CA PRO A 45 4.53 -7.96 19.63
C PRO A 45 4.64 -8.40 21.09
N GLY A 46 3.55 -8.99 21.59
CA GLY A 46 3.52 -9.51 22.95
C GLY A 46 3.36 -8.50 24.06
N LYS A 47 3.24 -7.20 23.75
CA LYS A 47 3.05 -6.20 24.79
C LYS A 47 2.43 -4.92 24.25
N GLN A 48 1.93 -4.09 25.17
CA GLN A 48 1.40 -2.78 24.85
C GLN A 48 2.04 -1.75 25.78
N LYS A 49 2.31 -0.57 25.26
CA LYS A 49 2.90 0.52 26.01
C LYS A 49 1.97 1.73 25.97
N TYR A 50 1.59 2.22 27.12
CA TYR A 50 0.81 3.44 27.25
C TYR A 50 1.69 4.64 26.89
N LEU A 51 1.17 5.54 26.06
CA LEU A 51 1.88 6.74 25.65
C LEU A 51 1.32 7.95 26.38
N SER A 52 2.16 8.57 27.22
CA SER A 52 1.82 9.79 27.93
C SER A 52 2.22 11.00 27.10
N LYS A 53 1.93 12.21 27.62
CA LYS A 53 2.34 13.46 26.96
C LYS A 53 3.85 13.54 26.75
N LYS A 54 4.64 12.90 27.63
CA LYS A 54 6.10 12.85 27.50
C LYS A 54 6.53 12.05 26.26
N ASN A 55 5.68 11.16 25.78
CA ASN A 55 5.95 10.32 24.62
C ASN A 55 5.33 10.87 23.34
N GLN A 56 4.96 12.16 23.32
CA GLN A 56 4.32 12.76 22.16
C GLN A 56 5.15 12.61 20.88
N PRO A 57 6.48 12.80 20.88
CA PRO A 57 7.27 12.57 19.67
C PRO A 57 7.16 11.14 19.15
N LEU A 58 7.12 10.16 20.04
CA LEU A 58 6.93 8.77 19.65
C LEU A 58 5.54 8.56 19.07
N ALA A 59 4.51 9.11 19.70
CA ALA A 59 3.14 9.01 19.22
C ALA A 59 3.01 9.62 17.83
N GLU A 60 3.62 10.77 17.59
CA GLU A 60 3.61 11.42 16.27
C GLU A 60 4.33 10.58 15.22
N ALA A 61 5.47 9.99 15.56
CA ALA A 61 6.21 9.12 14.65
C ALA A 61 5.40 7.88 14.29
N LEU A 62 4.70 7.29 15.24
CA LEU A 62 3.85 6.13 15.00
C LEU A 62 2.61 6.49 14.19
N ALA A 63 2.05 7.68 14.40
CA ALA A 63 0.94 8.18 13.59
C ALA A 63 1.37 8.36 12.14
N LEU A 64 2.56 8.92 11.92
CA LEU A 64 3.13 9.08 10.59
C LEU A 64 3.38 7.73 9.92
N LYS A 65 3.89 6.77 10.69
CA LYS A 65 4.10 5.40 10.21
C LYS A 65 2.78 4.78 9.74
N LYS A 66 1.73 4.97 10.51
CA LYS A 66 0.40 4.46 10.14
C LYS A 66 -0.10 5.09 8.85
N TYR A 67 0.09 6.40 8.71
CA TYR A 67 -0.27 7.11 7.50
C TYR A 67 0.49 6.57 6.28
N TYR A 68 1.81 6.43 6.39
CA TYR A 68 2.63 5.88 5.31
C TYR A 68 2.25 4.45 4.97
N SER A 69 1.89 3.65 5.98
CA SER A 69 1.47 2.26 5.75
C SER A 69 0.16 2.19 4.96
N LEU A 70 -0.76 3.12 5.22
CA LEU A 70 -2.00 3.22 4.45
C LEU A 70 -1.73 3.63 3.00
N LEU A 71 -0.84 4.61 2.80
CA LEU A 71 -0.44 5.02 1.46
C LEU A 71 0.23 3.88 0.70
N LEU A 72 1.07 3.12 1.40
CA LEU A 72 1.74 1.97 0.80
C LEU A 72 0.74 0.91 0.36
N ALA A 73 -0.25 0.62 1.20
CA ALA A 73 -1.30 -0.35 0.85
C ALA A 73 -2.08 0.10 -0.39
N GLU A 74 -2.41 1.38 -0.48
CA GLU A 74 -3.10 1.94 -1.65
C GLU A 74 -2.24 1.85 -2.91
N ALA A 75 -0.95 2.16 -2.79
CA ALA A 75 -0.02 2.07 -3.92
C ALA A 75 0.14 0.63 -4.40
N GLU A 76 0.22 -0.32 -3.48
CA GLU A 76 0.32 -1.74 -3.81
C GLU A 76 -0.93 -2.25 -4.52
N GLU A 77 -2.10 -1.80 -4.09
CA GLU A 77 -3.35 -2.14 -4.75
C GLU A 77 -3.38 -1.60 -6.18
N GLU A 78 -3.02 -0.34 -6.36
CA GLU A 78 -2.97 0.27 -7.69
C GLU A 78 -1.94 -0.44 -8.58
N LEU A 79 -0.77 -0.78 -8.05
CA LEU A 79 0.24 -1.53 -8.79
C LEU A 79 -0.30 -2.88 -9.24
N SER A 80 -1.01 -3.58 -8.38
CA SER A 80 -1.60 -4.87 -8.69
C SER A 80 -2.60 -4.76 -9.84
N LEU A 81 -3.45 -3.73 -9.80
CA LEU A 81 -4.44 -3.48 -10.85
C LEU A 81 -3.77 -3.12 -12.18
N LEU A 82 -2.74 -2.27 -12.16
CA LEU A 82 -2.01 -1.89 -13.35
C LEU A 82 -1.28 -3.08 -13.97
N ASN A 83 -0.65 -3.90 -13.16
CA ASN A 83 0.03 -5.10 -13.63
C ASN A 83 -0.96 -6.07 -14.29
N PHE A 84 -2.11 -6.24 -13.69
CA PHE A 84 -3.17 -7.06 -14.26
C PHE A 84 -3.62 -6.51 -15.61
N TYR A 85 -3.82 -5.20 -15.69
CA TYR A 85 -4.21 -4.54 -16.94
C TYR A 85 -3.16 -4.73 -18.03
N ILE A 86 -1.90 -4.52 -17.71
CA ILE A 86 -0.80 -4.66 -18.68
C ILE A 86 -0.72 -6.09 -19.18
N LYS A 87 -0.80 -7.07 -18.29
CA LYS A 87 -0.76 -8.48 -18.69
C LYS A 87 -1.92 -8.86 -19.59
N SER A 88 -3.11 -8.39 -19.28
CA SER A 88 -4.29 -8.64 -20.09
C SER A 88 -4.16 -8.01 -21.48
N HIS A 89 -3.62 -6.80 -21.54
CA HIS A 89 -3.41 -6.10 -22.80
C HIS A 89 -2.35 -6.78 -23.67
N GLU A 90 -1.25 -7.20 -23.08
CA GLU A 90 -0.20 -7.94 -23.77
C GLU A 90 -0.73 -9.26 -24.33
N LYS A 91 -1.52 -9.97 -23.54
CA LYS A 91 -2.13 -11.22 -23.95
C LYS A 91 -3.04 -11.04 -25.17
N LYS A 92 -3.83 -9.96 -25.18
CA LYS A 92 -4.67 -9.61 -26.32
C LYS A 92 -3.84 -9.32 -27.58
N ASN A 93 -2.79 -8.54 -27.41
CA ASN A 93 -1.90 -8.20 -28.50
C ASN A 93 -1.21 -9.44 -29.08
N SER A 94 -0.78 -10.35 -28.21
CA SER A 94 -0.21 -11.63 -28.64
C SER A 94 -1.20 -12.45 -29.43
N ALA A 95 -2.44 -12.53 -29.00
CA ALA A 95 -3.48 -13.26 -29.71
C ALA A 95 -3.73 -12.68 -31.12
N VAL A 96 -3.76 -11.35 -31.21
CA VAL A 96 -3.91 -10.65 -32.52
C VAL A 96 -2.70 -10.92 -33.40
N ASN A 97 -1.50 -10.83 -32.84
CA ASN A 97 -0.26 -11.03 -33.61
C ASN A 97 -0.12 -12.44 -34.17
N ARG A 98 -0.81 -13.41 -33.59
CA ARG A 98 -0.79 -14.79 -34.09
C ARG A 98 -1.71 -15.01 -35.26
N SER A 99 -2.42 -13.98 -35.70
CA SER A 99 -3.34 -14.03 -36.84
C SER A 99 -4.46 -15.05 -36.66
N LYS A 100 -4.79 -15.38 -35.45
CA LYS A 100 -5.90 -16.28 -35.13
C LYS A 100 -7.14 -15.47 -34.84
N PRO A 101 -8.31 -15.94 -35.29
CA PRO A 101 -9.54 -15.30 -34.84
C PRO A 101 -9.70 -15.48 -33.34
N LEU A 102 -10.25 -14.47 -32.70
CA LEU A 102 -10.51 -14.54 -31.27
C LEU A 102 -11.62 -15.57 -31.05
N THR A 103 -11.37 -16.48 -30.10
CA THR A 103 -12.37 -17.44 -29.67
C THR A 103 -13.16 -16.87 -28.49
N SER A 104 -14.29 -17.50 -28.20
CA SER A 104 -15.04 -17.11 -26.98
C SER A 104 -14.19 -17.24 -25.72
N SER A 105 -13.31 -18.23 -25.69
CA SER A 105 -12.38 -18.42 -24.57
C SER A 105 -11.45 -17.24 -24.41
N ASP A 106 -10.93 -16.71 -25.52
CA ASP A 106 -10.02 -15.55 -25.48
C ASP A 106 -10.75 -14.33 -24.95
N LEU A 107 -12.01 -14.15 -25.34
CA LEU A 107 -12.83 -13.05 -24.87
C LEU A 107 -13.15 -13.18 -23.37
N LEU A 108 -13.38 -14.39 -22.91
CA LEU A 108 -13.68 -14.65 -21.50
C LEU A 108 -12.44 -14.54 -20.62
N ALA A 109 -11.26 -14.73 -21.20
CA ALA A 109 -10.01 -14.62 -20.45
C ALA A 109 -9.60 -13.16 -20.16
N VAL A 110 -10.31 -12.23 -20.72
CA VAL A 110 -10.07 -10.80 -20.52
C VAL A 110 -10.83 -10.25 -19.27
#